data_ebd8d1afcf5e9f4cec2fd6eccf019555
#
_entry.id   ebd8d1afcf5e9f4cec2fd6eccf019555
#
_cell.length_a   1.000
_cell.length_b   1.000
_cell.length_c   1.000
_cell.angle_alpha   90.00
_cell.angle_beta   90.00
_cell.angle_gamma   90.00
#
_symmetry.space_group_name_H-M   'P 1'
#
loop_
_entity.id
_entity.type
_entity.pdbx_description
1 polymer ?
#
loop_
_entity_poly.entity_id
_entity_poly.type
_entity_poly.pdbx_seq_one_letter_code
_entity_poly.pdbx_strand_id
1 'polypeptide(L)'
;MEVFSMENLTYYYPNKDKPALSQLDLRISDGEFLVVAGASGSGKSTLARIISRLAPEFYGGKIEGEVKGSRDIGMVFQDPEKQLVMETVEREVAFPLENRGVERNIMRKQVLEVLTLLGIWHLKDKKTYELSGGEKQKVAIAAALALRNRFLVLDEPVSQLDPMAADEIMHLLKKLNDDLGFTIVLVEQRTEKCLSYADRVVFLDNGEIAFSGKPAEYVKWVGNHDCNFLPPVTELFWRLEANTLPLTVKQGRELINSSYDVSKEVLETSAAQNGSKAVALEKVDFSFSDGTMALNSVTLDVGKGETLGIIGANGAGKSTALRIMAGLLKPCKGKAEAYGAVGYLSQEPNDYLFNDTVYEELLFTQKNFQKIDCDLIEEILGDLDIESKRNVNPRDLSGGERQRVALASVLAMKPQILLLDEPTRGLNKGYKMRLAEYLRSLKEKGKTIVLVTHDMEFVAEVCDRSVIMFDGQIAQYGSTREILSGGLHFTTDINRMFHGMASPLKIGEAECICTEKGRDGP
;
A
#
# COMPACT_ATOMS: atom_id res chain seq x y z
N MET A 1 -9.93 -4.02 -31.35
CA MET A 1 -10.54 -5.37 -31.53
C MET A 1 -10.81 -5.91 -30.14
N GLU A 2 -11.91 -6.68 -29.92
CA GLU A 2 -12.18 -7.30 -28.62
C GLU A 2 -11.24 -8.50 -28.41
N VAL A 3 -10.53 -8.54 -27.27
CA VAL A 3 -9.60 -9.64 -26.95
C VAL A 3 -10.15 -10.56 -25.87
N PHE A 4 -11.10 -10.06 -25.08
CA PHE A 4 -11.74 -10.81 -24.01
C PHE A 4 -13.15 -10.28 -23.74
N SER A 5 -14.09 -11.19 -23.48
CA SER A 5 -15.43 -10.83 -23.01
C SER A 5 -16.02 -11.86 -22.06
N MET A 6 -16.86 -11.37 -21.17
CA MET A 6 -17.74 -12.18 -20.34
C MET A 6 -19.16 -11.63 -20.41
N GLU A 7 -20.14 -12.52 -20.45
CA GLU A 7 -21.56 -12.16 -20.54
C GLU A 7 -22.35 -12.91 -19.45
N ASN A 8 -23.07 -12.14 -18.64
CA ASN A 8 -23.90 -12.62 -17.52
C ASN A 8 -23.14 -13.60 -16.60
N LEU A 9 -21.87 -13.27 -16.29
CA LEU A 9 -20.99 -14.15 -15.54
C LEU A 9 -21.32 -14.15 -14.06
N THR A 10 -21.59 -15.31 -13.51
CA THR A 10 -21.68 -15.54 -12.06
C THR A 10 -20.72 -16.66 -11.67
N TYR A 11 -19.94 -16.42 -10.58
CA TYR A 11 -18.94 -17.38 -10.12
C TYR A 11 -19.08 -17.70 -8.64
N TYR A 12 -19.04 -18.99 -8.31
CA TYR A 12 -19.05 -19.52 -6.95
C TYR A 12 -17.75 -20.28 -6.67
N TYR A 13 -17.07 -19.96 -5.56
CA TYR A 13 -15.98 -20.80 -5.07
C TYR A 13 -16.50 -22.16 -4.58
N PRO A 14 -15.64 -23.21 -4.55
CA PRO A 14 -16.04 -24.52 -4.02
C PRO A 14 -16.62 -24.40 -2.59
N ASN A 15 -17.74 -25.11 -2.36
CA ASN A 15 -18.40 -25.15 -1.06
C ASN A 15 -18.91 -23.79 -0.53
N LYS A 16 -19.16 -22.82 -1.40
CA LYS A 16 -19.79 -21.54 -1.06
C LYS A 16 -21.12 -21.40 -1.79
N ASP A 17 -22.16 -21.05 -1.04
CA ASP A 17 -23.50 -20.79 -1.58
C ASP A 17 -23.64 -19.37 -2.12
N LYS A 18 -22.86 -18.42 -1.57
CA LYS A 18 -22.87 -17.03 -2.03
C LYS A 18 -21.90 -16.85 -3.19
N PRO A 19 -22.34 -16.22 -4.31
CA PRO A 19 -21.45 -15.92 -5.42
C PRO A 19 -20.36 -14.92 -5.00
N ALA A 20 -19.16 -15.09 -5.52
CA ALA A 20 -18.07 -14.15 -5.41
C ALA A 20 -18.14 -13.06 -6.49
N LEU A 21 -18.73 -13.39 -7.63
CA LEU A 21 -19.09 -12.46 -8.71
C LEU A 21 -20.49 -12.80 -9.19
N SER A 22 -21.30 -11.78 -9.51
CA SER A 22 -22.71 -11.91 -9.85
C SER A 22 -23.05 -11.10 -11.11
N GLN A 23 -23.55 -11.78 -12.14
CA GLN A 23 -24.10 -11.19 -13.36
C GLN A 23 -23.20 -10.14 -14.04
N LEU A 24 -21.89 -10.43 -14.16
CA LEU A 24 -20.93 -9.52 -14.76
C LEU A 24 -20.95 -9.54 -16.28
N ASP A 25 -21.07 -8.35 -16.88
CA ASP A 25 -20.83 -8.10 -18.29
C ASP A 25 -19.57 -7.23 -18.44
N LEU A 26 -18.52 -7.78 -19.07
CA LEU A 26 -17.27 -7.06 -19.29
C LEU A 26 -16.67 -7.42 -20.64
N ARG A 27 -16.25 -6.40 -21.39
CA ARG A 27 -15.49 -6.55 -22.64
C ARG A 27 -14.19 -5.79 -22.53
N ILE A 28 -13.10 -6.37 -23.00
CA ILE A 28 -11.76 -5.77 -22.97
C ILE A 28 -11.25 -5.68 -24.40
N SER A 29 -10.82 -4.49 -24.80
CA SER A 29 -10.29 -4.21 -26.13
C SER A 29 -8.78 -4.45 -26.20
N ASP A 30 -8.28 -4.73 -27.42
CA ASP A 30 -6.85 -4.86 -27.68
C ASP A 30 -6.13 -3.54 -27.39
N GLY A 31 -5.01 -3.60 -26.67
CA GLY A 31 -4.23 -2.44 -26.27
C GLY A 31 -4.87 -1.58 -25.17
N GLU A 32 -5.97 -2.01 -24.56
CA GLU A 32 -6.64 -1.26 -23.49
C GLU A 32 -5.87 -1.34 -22.17
N PHE A 33 -5.72 -0.20 -21.48
CA PHE A 33 -5.29 -0.14 -20.08
C PHE A 33 -6.52 -0.02 -19.18
N LEU A 34 -6.99 -1.16 -18.68
CA LEU A 34 -8.17 -1.26 -17.81
C LEU A 34 -7.76 -1.29 -16.34
N VAL A 35 -8.28 -0.37 -15.54
CA VAL A 35 -8.15 -0.41 -14.07
C VAL A 35 -9.41 -1.01 -13.46
N VAL A 36 -9.25 -2.01 -12.61
CA VAL A 36 -10.32 -2.61 -11.80
C VAL A 36 -10.15 -2.14 -10.36
N ALA A 37 -11.05 -1.25 -9.93
CA ALA A 37 -11.09 -0.66 -8.59
C ALA A 37 -12.20 -1.27 -7.73
N GLY A 38 -12.19 -1.00 -6.43
CA GLY A 38 -13.24 -1.43 -5.49
C GLY A 38 -12.70 -1.73 -4.10
N ALA A 39 -13.60 -1.91 -3.13
CA ALA A 39 -13.26 -2.22 -1.75
C ALA A 39 -12.57 -3.59 -1.60
N SER A 40 -11.91 -3.81 -0.46
CA SER A 40 -11.40 -5.16 -0.13
C SER A 40 -12.58 -6.14 -0.06
N GLY A 41 -12.41 -7.33 -0.65
CA GLY A 41 -13.48 -8.33 -0.70
C GLY A 41 -14.56 -8.11 -1.77
N SER A 42 -14.49 -7.06 -2.61
CA SER A 42 -15.48 -6.80 -3.66
C SER A 42 -15.43 -7.76 -4.87
N GLY A 43 -14.47 -8.69 -4.91
CA GLY A 43 -14.35 -9.67 -6.00
C GLY A 43 -13.26 -9.38 -7.03
N LYS A 44 -12.44 -8.33 -6.87
CA LYS A 44 -11.37 -7.93 -7.83
C LYS A 44 -10.40 -9.05 -8.17
N SER A 45 -9.78 -9.67 -7.17
CA SER A 45 -8.85 -10.79 -7.39
C SER A 45 -9.55 -12.01 -8.00
N THR A 46 -10.84 -12.22 -7.70
CA THR A 46 -11.65 -13.26 -8.33
C THR A 46 -11.84 -12.95 -9.81
N LEU A 47 -12.16 -11.70 -10.16
CA LEU A 47 -12.26 -11.26 -11.56
C LEU A 47 -10.93 -11.47 -12.31
N ALA A 48 -9.79 -11.06 -11.69
CA ALA A 48 -8.46 -11.30 -12.26
C ALA A 48 -8.19 -12.78 -12.53
N ARG A 49 -8.56 -13.68 -11.60
CA ARG A 49 -8.44 -15.14 -11.75
C ARG A 49 -9.31 -15.69 -12.87
N ILE A 50 -10.52 -15.15 -13.07
CA ILE A 50 -11.41 -15.57 -14.17
C ILE A 50 -10.86 -15.09 -15.51
N ILE A 51 -10.44 -13.83 -15.62
CA ILE A 51 -9.81 -13.32 -16.83
C ILE A 51 -8.60 -14.17 -17.20
N SER A 52 -7.75 -14.51 -16.24
CA SER A 52 -6.54 -15.34 -16.43
C SER A 52 -6.84 -16.85 -16.57
N ARG A 53 -8.11 -17.28 -16.58
CA ARG A 53 -8.54 -18.69 -16.66
C ARG A 53 -8.10 -19.57 -15.48
N LEU A 54 -7.60 -18.98 -14.41
CA LEU A 54 -7.23 -19.73 -13.20
C LEU A 54 -8.46 -20.19 -12.43
N ALA A 55 -9.56 -19.46 -12.50
CA ALA A 55 -10.86 -19.89 -12.03
C ALA A 55 -11.78 -20.14 -13.25
N PRO A 56 -12.48 -21.27 -13.31
CA PRO A 56 -12.51 -22.37 -12.35
C PRO A 56 -11.40 -23.42 -12.54
N GLU A 57 -10.56 -23.34 -13.60
CA GLU A 57 -9.67 -24.43 -14.03
C GLU A 57 -8.72 -24.90 -12.92
N PHE A 58 -8.15 -23.98 -12.14
CA PHE A 58 -7.24 -24.28 -11.03
C PHE A 58 -7.91 -24.15 -9.65
N TYR A 59 -8.66 -23.08 -9.43
CA TYR A 59 -9.30 -22.82 -8.13
C TYR A 59 -10.61 -23.61 -7.93
N GLY A 60 -11.08 -24.32 -8.97
CA GLY A 60 -12.38 -25.01 -8.94
C GLY A 60 -13.56 -24.04 -8.89
N GLY A 61 -14.71 -24.53 -8.43
CA GLY A 61 -15.92 -23.73 -8.35
C GLY A 61 -16.83 -23.87 -9.57
N LYS A 62 -17.91 -23.07 -9.60
CA LYS A 62 -18.92 -23.09 -10.64
C LYS A 62 -19.00 -21.74 -11.33
N ILE A 63 -18.98 -21.74 -12.66
CA ILE A 63 -19.27 -20.59 -13.51
C ILE A 63 -20.65 -20.77 -14.14
N GLU A 64 -21.44 -19.72 -14.14
CA GLU A 64 -22.64 -19.52 -14.95
C GLU A 64 -22.39 -18.34 -15.89
N GLY A 65 -22.98 -18.35 -17.08
CA GLY A 65 -22.69 -17.35 -18.10
C GLY A 65 -21.60 -17.80 -19.09
N GLU A 66 -21.10 -16.88 -19.90
CA GLU A 66 -20.17 -17.17 -20.98
C GLU A 66 -18.88 -16.35 -20.85
N VAL A 67 -17.71 -16.98 -21.10
CA VAL A 67 -16.40 -16.31 -21.10
C VAL A 67 -15.67 -16.65 -22.39
N LYS A 68 -15.42 -15.62 -23.22
CA LYS A 68 -14.75 -15.72 -24.53
C LYS A 68 -13.42 -14.97 -24.53
N GLY A 69 -12.56 -15.26 -25.48
CA GLY A 69 -11.33 -14.51 -25.76
C GLY A 69 -10.05 -15.28 -25.48
N SER A 70 -8.96 -14.57 -25.44
CA SER A 70 -7.60 -15.11 -25.32
C SER A 70 -7.44 -16.02 -24.11
N ARG A 71 -6.66 -17.09 -24.29
CA ARG A 71 -6.15 -17.95 -23.20
C ARG A 71 -4.68 -17.67 -22.89
N ASP A 72 -4.00 -16.96 -23.76
CA ASP A 72 -2.60 -16.58 -23.60
C ASP A 72 -2.49 -15.27 -22.83
N ILE A 73 -2.67 -15.36 -21.50
CA ILE A 73 -2.71 -14.24 -20.59
C ILE A 73 -1.61 -14.42 -19.55
N GLY A 74 -0.77 -13.39 -19.37
CA GLY A 74 0.21 -13.34 -18.29
C GLY A 74 -0.46 -12.87 -17.01
N MET A 75 -0.27 -13.60 -15.89
CA MET A 75 -0.80 -13.23 -14.58
C MET A 75 0.33 -12.90 -13.63
N VAL A 76 0.21 -11.76 -12.94
CA VAL A 76 1.09 -11.35 -11.83
C VAL A 76 0.24 -11.26 -10.58
N PHE A 77 0.60 -12.01 -9.54
CA PHE A 77 -0.13 -12.07 -8.29
C PHE A 77 0.29 -10.95 -7.33
N GLN A 78 -0.55 -10.68 -6.35
CA GLN A 78 -0.35 -9.65 -5.33
C GLN A 78 0.94 -9.86 -4.51
N ASP A 79 1.33 -11.11 -4.27
CA ASP A 79 2.52 -11.47 -3.49
C ASP A 79 3.56 -12.13 -4.41
N PRO A 80 4.58 -11.39 -4.86
CA PRO A 80 5.60 -11.95 -5.74
C PRO A 80 6.42 -13.06 -5.07
N GLU A 81 6.56 -13.05 -3.74
CA GLU A 81 7.31 -14.10 -3.05
C GLU A 81 6.66 -15.48 -3.18
N LYS A 82 5.33 -15.52 -3.25
CA LYS A 82 4.59 -16.76 -3.47
C LYS A 82 4.55 -17.19 -4.93
N GLN A 83 4.87 -16.29 -5.85
CA GLN A 83 4.91 -16.56 -7.29
C GLN A 83 6.26 -17.09 -7.74
N LEU A 84 7.37 -16.57 -7.18
CA LEU A 84 8.72 -16.97 -7.55
C LEU A 84 9.05 -18.35 -6.97
N VAL A 85 9.39 -19.31 -7.84
CA VAL A 85 9.64 -20.72 -7.46
C VAL A 85 11.06 -21.18 -7.74
N MET A 86 11.79 -20.49 -8.63
CA MET A 86 13.15 -20.86 -9.01
C MET A 86 14.20 -20.14 -8.16
N GLU A 87 15.39 -20.75 -8.06
CA GLU A 87 16.46 -20.24 -7.21
C GLU A 87 17.08 -18.94 -7.72
N THR A 88 17.18 -18.77 -9.05
CA THR A 88 17.81 -17.59 -9.68
C THR A 88 16.85 -16.87 -10.61
N VAL A 89 17.09 -15.58 -10.81
CA VAL A 89 16.28 -14.71 -11.69
C VAL A 89 16.21 -15.26 -13.12
N GLU A 90 17.36 -15.66 -13.71
CA GLU A 90 17.38 -16.21 -15.06
C GLU A 90 16.51 -17.46 -15.19
N ARG A 91 16.58 -18.38 -14.20
CA ARG A 91 15.75 -19.59 -14.19
C ARG A 91 14.28 -19.30 -13.97
N GLU A 92 13.96 -18.33 -13.13
CA GLU A 92 12.56 -17.91 -12.90
C GLU A 92 11.91 -17.42 -14.19
N VAL A 93 12.61 -16.56 -14.94
CA VAL A 93 12.11 -16.04 -16.21
C VAL A 93 12.08 -17.09 -17.32
N ALA A 94 13.01 -18.08 -17.28
CA ALA A 94 13.02 -19.20 -18.22
C ALA A 94 11.94 -20.26 -17.93
N PHE A 95 11.52 -20.42 -16.68
CA PHE A 95 10.63 -21.48 -16.23
C PHE A 95 9.31 -21.59 -17.02
N PRO A 96 8.54 -20.52 -17.30
CA PRO A 96 7.34 -20.64 -18.13
C PRO A 96 7.64 -21.06 -19.58
N LEU A 97 8.81 -20.73 -20.11
CA LEU A 97 9.25 -21.13 -21.45
C LEU A 97 9.64 -22.60 -21.50
N GLU A 98 10.30 -23.11 -20.46
CA GLU A 98 10.64 -24.53 -20.30
C GLU A 98 9.36 -25.38 -20.25
N ASN A 99 8.35 -24.94 -19.49
CA ASN A 99 7.06 -25.63 -19.40
C ASN A 99 6.30 -25.70 -20.73
N ARG A 100 6.53 -24.73 -21.63
CA ARG A 100 5.99 -24.75 -23.00
C ARG A 100 6.87 -25.47 -24.03
N GLY A 101 8.01 -26.04 -23.61
CA GLY A 101 8.92 -26.76 -24.49
C GLY A 101 9.62 -25.87 -25.52
N VAL A 102 9.84 -24.59 -25.20
CA VAL A 102 10.53 -23.64 -26.10
C VAL A 102 11.98 -24.06 -26.28
N GLU A 103 12.49 -24.05 -27.52
CA GLU A 103 13.87 -24.41 -27.85
C GLU A 103 14.86 -23.52 -27.07
N ARG A 104 15.95 -24.11 -26.57
CA ARG A 104 16.92 -23.48 -25.67
C ARG A 104 17.51 -22.15 -26.23
N ASN A 105 17.79 -22.09 -27.53
CA ASN A 105 18.36 -20.87 -28.14
C ASN A 105 17.33 -19.73 -28.19
N ILE A 106 16.06 -20.07 -28.49
CA ILE A 106 14.94 -19.11 -28.49
C ILE A 106 14.67 -18.64 -27.07
N MET A 107 14.60 -19.56 -26.11
CA MET A 107 14.41 -19.28 -24.69
C MET A 107 15.48 -18.29 -24.17
N ARG A 108 16.75 -18.57 -24.40
CA ARG A 108 17.87 -17.70 -23.98
C ARG A 108 17.73 -16.29 -24.54
N LYS A 109 17.33 -16.16 -25.80
CA LYS A 109 17.06 -14.86 -26.42
C LYS A 109 15.89 -14.14 -25.75
N GLN A 110 14.78 -14.84 -25.49
CA GLN A 110 13.59 -14.25 -24.87
C GLN A 110 13.88 -13.80 -23.45
N VAL A 111 14.57 -14.60 -22.64
CA VAL A 111 15.00 -14.24 -21.28
C VAL A 111 15.88 -12.99 -21.30
N LEU A 112 16.88 -12.94 -22.21
CA LEU A 112 17.74 -11.77 -22.35
C LEU A 112 16.94 -10.51 -22.70
N GLU A 113 16.05 -10.61 -23.70
CA GLU A 113 15.22 -9.48 -24.15
C GLU A 113 14.37 -8.93 -23.00
N VAL A 114 13.68 -9.80 -22.26
CA VAL A 114 12.77 -9.37 -21.18
C VAL A 114 13.53 -8.78 -20.00
N LEU A 115 14.62 -9.43 -19.54
CA LEU A 115 15.44 -8.89 -18.46
C LEU A 115 16.07 -7.53 -18.81
N THR A 116 16.45 -7.35 -20.10
CA THR A 116 16.97 -6.07 -20.59
C THR A 116 15.87 -5.00 -20.68
N LEU A 117 14.69 -5.36 -21.19
CA LEU A 117 13.52 -4.46 -21.28
C LEU A 117 13.14 -3.91 -19.90
N LEU A 118 13.20 -4.74 -18.87
CA LEU A 118 12.86 -4.38 -17.49
C LEU A 118 14.03 -3.76 -16.71
N GLY A 119 15.22 -3.65 -17.32
CA GLY A 119 16.42 -3.07 -16.70
C GLY A 119 17.02 -3.94 -15.57
N ILE A 120 16.68 -5.23 -15.51
CA ILE A 120 17.09 -6.15 -14.43
C ILE A 120 18.08 -7.24 -14.89
N TRP A 121 18.69 -7.07 -16.06
CA TRP A 121 19.71 -8.03 -16.55
C TRP A 121 20.87 -8.24 -15.57
N HIS A 122 21.27 -7.21 -14.85
CA HIS A 122 22.32 -7.28 -13.83
C HIS A 122 21.98 -8.19 -12.64
N LEU A 123 20.72 -8.56 -12.48
CA LEU A 123 20.23 -9.43 -11.41
C LEU A 123 20.16 -10.92 -11.84
N LYS A 124 20.44 -11.25 -13.09
CA LYS A 124 20.16 -12.57 -13.69
C LYS A 124 20.68 -13.76 -12.86
N ASP A 125 21.87 -13.62 -12.26
CA ASP A 125 22.54 -14.64 -11.48
C ASP A 125 22.21 -14.56 -9.97
N LYS A 126 21.52 -13.51 -9.52
CA LYS A 126 21.11 -13.37 -8.12
C LYS A 126 20.02 -14.39 -7.77
N LYS A 127 20.03 -14.77 -6.50
CA LYS A 127 18.98 -15.62 -5.95
C LYS A 127 17.70 -14.84 -5.71
N THR A 128 16.57 -15.45 -5.99
CA THR A 128 15.26 -14.77 -5.90
C THR A 128 14.92 -14.31 -4.48
N TYR A 129 15.39 -15.02 -3.46
CA TYR A 129 15.19 -14.64 -2.06
C TYR A 129 16.09 -13.47 -1.58
N GLU A 130 17.15 -13.12 -2.34
CA GLU A 130 18.05 -12.00 -2.03
C GLU A 130 17.54 -10.65 -2.61
N LEU A 131 16.48 -10.71 -3.41
CA LEU A 131 15.93 -9.54 -4.10
C LEU A 131 15.08 -8.67 -3.18
N SER A 132 15.12 -7.35 -3.40
CA SER A 132 14.15 -6.42 -2.83
C SER A 132 12.73 -6.67 -3.36
N GLY A 133 11.70 -6.18 -2.66
CA GLY A 133 10.31 -6.33 -3.10
C GLY A 133 10.06 -5.80 -4.52
N GLY A 134 10.61 -4.65 -4.87
CA GLY A 134 10.52 -4.09 -6.22
C GLY A 134 11.24 -4.92 -7.29
N GLU A 135 12.42 -5.48 -6.96
CA GLU A 135 13.14 -6.40 -7.86
C GLU A 135 12.36 -7.71 -8.04
N LYS A 136 11.80 -8.29 -6.96
CA LYS A 136 10.93 -9.48 -7.05
C LYS A 136 9.73 -9.23 -7.95
N GLN A 137 9.10 -8.06 -7.82
CA GLN A 137 7.96 -7.68 -8.66
C GLN A 137 8.34 -7.58 -10.14
N LYS A 138 9.49 -6.94 -10.44
CA LYS A 138 10.01 -6.89 -11.82
C LYS A 138 10.31 -8.29 -12.37
N VAL A 139 10.82 -9.20 -11.56
CA VAL A 139 11.07 -10.60 -11.97
C VAL A 139 9.77 -11.35 -12.23
N ALA A 140 8.72 -11.17 -11.40
CA ALA A 140 7.41 -11.75 -11.64
C ALA A 140 6.78 -11.23 -12.95
N ILE A 141 6.88 -9.93 -13.21
CA ILE A 141 6.47 -9.33 -14.49
C ILE A 141 7.30 -9.89 -15.64
N ALA A 142 8.63 -10.04 -15.47
CA ALA A 142 9.52 -10.63 -16.48
C ALA A 142 9.08 -12.05 -16.86
N ALA A 143 8.78 -12.89 -15.88
CA ALA A 143 8.31 -14.26 -16.11
C ALA A 143 6.97 -14.27 -16.89
N ALA A 144 6.05 -13.37 -16.56
CA ALA A 144 4.78 -13.24 -17.29
C ALA A 144 4.97 -12.76 -18.74
N LEU A 145 5.94 -11.86 -19.00
CA LEU A 145 6.27 -11.33 -20.32
C LEU A 145 7.06 -12.31 -21.18
N ALA A 146 7.81 -13.23 -20.58
CA ALA A 146 8.70 -14.15 -21.29
C ALA A 146 7.96 -14.99 -22.36
N LEU A 147 6.71 -15.33 -22.09
CA LEU A 147 5.83 -16.05 -23.03
C LEU A 147 5.33 -15.21 -24.22
N ARG A 148 5.70 -13.92 -24.28
CA ARG A 148 5.26 -12.97 -25.32
C ARG A 148 3.75 -12.79 -25.43
N ASN A 149 3.02 -13.07 -24.36
CA ASN A 149 1.60 -12.78 -24.29
C ASN A 149 1.42 -11.28 -24.23
N ARG A 150 0.61 -10.71 -25.12
CA ARG A 150 0.32 -9.26 -25.15
C ARG A 150 -0.84 -8.87 -24.24
N PHE A 151 -1.33 -9.78 -23.43
CA PHE A 151 -2.37 -9.54 -22.46
C PHE A 151 -1.86 -9.88 -21.04
N LEU A 152 -1.79 -8.86 -20.18
CA LEU A 152 -1.34 -8.98 -18.80
C LEU A 152 -2.47 -8.65 -17.84
N VAL A 153 -2.60 -9.46 -16.81
CA VAL A 153 -3.45 -9.21 -15.64
C VAL A 153 -2.56 -9.10 -14.42
N LEU A 154 -2.67 -8.01 -13.67
CA LEU A 154 -1.86 -7.77 -12.48
C LEU A 154 -2.80 -7.50 -11.29
N ASP A 155 -2.64 -8.29 -10.23
CA ASP A 155 -3.45 -8.19 -9.02
C ASP A 155 -2.64 -7.44 -7.94
N GLU A 156 -2.96 -6.17 -7.71
CA GLU A 156 -2.32 -5.25 -6.75
C GLU A 156 -0.77 -5.26 -6.80
N PRO A 157 -0.15 -5.09 -7.98
CA PRO A 157 1.30 -5.29 -8.15
C PRO A 157 2.16 -4.25 -7.41
N VAL A 158 1.58 -3.13 -6.96
CA VAL A 158 2.33 -2.06 -6.28
C VAL A 158 1.98 -1.92 -4.81
N SER A 159 1.07 -2.72 -4.28
CA SER A 159 0.54 -2.61 -2.91
C SER A 159 1.59 -2.79 -1.81
N GLN A 160 2.67 -3.51 -2.10
CA GLN A 160 3.74 -3.85 -1.15
C GLN A 160 5.04 -3.06 -1.38
N LEU A 161 5.05 -2.18 -2.39
CA LEU A 161 6.23 -1.44 -2.81
C LEU A 161 6.30 -0.06 -2.15
N ASP A 162 7.53 0.44 -2.00
CA ASP A 162 7.72 1.85 -1.68
C ASP A 162 7.29 2.75 -2.84
N PRO A 163 7.07 4.05 -2.62
CA PRO A 163 6.56 4.94 -3.66
C PRO A 163 7.40 4.98 -4.93
N MET A 164 8.75 4.92 -4.81
CA MET A 164 9.64 4.94 -5.98
C MET A 164 9.52 3.67 -6.81
N ALA A 165 9.60 2.50 -6.16
CA ALA A 165 9.45 1.22 -6.85
C ALA A 165 8.04 1.08 -7.48
N ALA A 166 7.00 1.57 -6.79
CA ALA A 166 5.64 1.58 -7.32
C ALA A 166 5.54 2.45 -8.58
N ASP A 167 6.10 3.66 -8.56
CA ASP A 167 6.10 4.56 -9.71
C ASP A 167 6.90 3.97 -10.90
N GLU A 168 8.04 3.30 -10.64
CA GLU A 168 8.80 2.59 -11.68
C GLU A 168 7.98 1.47 -12.34
N ILE A 169 7.25 0.67 -11.56
CA ILE A 169 6.37 -0.37 -12.10
C ILE A 169 5.23 0.24 -12.93
N MET A 170 4.58 1.30 -12.44
CA MET A 170 3.51 1.96 -13.19
C MET A 170 3.99 2.56 -14.51
N HIS A 171 5.14 3.23 -14.52
CA HIS A 171 5.76 3.74 -15.76
C HIS A 171 6.12 2.59 -16.73
N LEU A 172 6.63 1.47 -16.20
CA LEU A 172 6.91 0.29 -17.00
C LEU A 172 5.64 -0.27 -17.66
N LEU A 173 4.55 -0.43 -16.89
CA LEU A 173 3.27 -0.92 -17.42
C LEU A 173 2.72 0.02 -18.49
N LYS A 174 2.79 1.34 -18.27
CA LYS A 174 2.37 2.33 -19.26
C LYS A 174 3.21 2.24 -20.53
N LYS A 175 4.52 2.09 -20.42
CA LYS A 175 5.42 1.89 -21.56
C LYS A 175 5.09 0.60 -22.33
N LEU A 176 4.79 -0.51 -21.66
CA LEU A 176 4.35 -1.75 -22.31
C LEU A 176 3.04 -1.54 -23.09
N ASN A 177 2.12 -0.76 -22.53
CA ASN A 177 0.86 -0.46 -23.19
C ASN A 177 1.05 0.49 -24.39
N ASP A 178 1.68 1.66 -24.20
CA ASP A 178 1.79 2.70 -25.23
C ASP A 178 2.75 2.31 -26.37
N ASP A 179 3.94 1.78 -26.03
CA ASP A 179 4.99 1.51 -27.03
C ASP A 179 4.85 0.13 -27.68
N LEU A 180 4.34 -0.87 -26.94
CA LEU A 180 4.30 -2.26 -27.40
C LEU A 180 2.88 -2.79 -27.60
N GLY A 181 1.84 -2.00 -27.32
CA GLY A 181 0.44 -2.35 -27.54
C GLY A 181 -0.06 -3.48 -26.62
N PHE A 182 0.47 -3.60 -25.41
CA PHE A 182 -0.04 -4.58 -24.44
C PHE A 182 -1.42 -4.20 -23.94
N THR A 183 -2.32 -5.16 -23.88
CA THR A 183 -3.56 -5.05 -23.11
C THR A 183 -3.24 -5.30 -21.65
N ILE A 184 -3.61 -4.37 -20.77
CA ILE A 184 -3.30 -4.44 -19.35
C ILE A 184 -4.60 -4.37 -18.54
N VAL A 185 -4.82 -5.35 -17.68
CA VAL A 185 -5.83 -5.30 -16.63
C VAL A 185 -5.12 -5.16 -15.31
N LEU A 186 -5.24 -4.01 -14.71
CA LEU A 186 -4.63 -3.67 -13.43
C LEU A 186 -5.71 -3.65 -12.35
N VAL A 187 -5.63 -4.60 -11.42
CA VAL A 187 -6.44 -4.58 -10.21
C VAL A 187 -5.72 -3.74 -9.17
N GLU A 188 -6.37 -2.69 -8.68
CA GLU A 188 -5.81 -1.83 -7.65
C GLU A 188 -6.88 -1.33 -6.67
N GLN A 189 -6.52 -1.27 -5.40
CA GLN A 189 -7.35 -0.66 -4.37
C GLN A 189 -7.05 0.84 -4.22
N ARG A 190 -5.79 1.23 -4.43
CA ARG A 190 -5.32 2.61 -4.39
C ARG A 190 -5.30 3.18 -5.79
N THR A 191 -6.34 3.95 -6.12
CA THR A 191 -6.52 4.47 -7.49
C THR A 191 -5.64 5.68 -7.82
N GLU A 192 -5.09 6.36 -6.83
CA GLU A 192 -4.29 7.58 -6.99
C GLU A 192 -3.10 7.43 -7.95
N LYS A 193 -2.49 6.25 -7.98
CA LYS A 193 -1.32 6.00 -8.82
C LYS A 193 -1.63 5.48 -10.23
N CYS A 194 -2.85 5.00 -10.48
CA CYS A 194 -3.18 4.30 -11.72
C CYS A 194 -4.21 5.02 -12.60
N LEU A 195 -5.04 5.90 -12.04
CA LEU A 195 -6.11 6.56 -12.81
C LEU A 195 -5.61 7.36 -14.01
N SER A 196 -4.46 8.02 -13.89
CA SER A 196 -3.90 8.82 -14.98
C SER A 196 -3.37 7.99 -16.15
N TYR A 197 -3.20 6.68 -15.95
CA TYR A 197 -2.72 5.75 -16.98
C TYR A 197 -3.87 4.98 -17.66
N ALA A 198 -5.05 4.95 -17.02
CA ALA A 198 -6.17 4.14 -17.45
C ALA A 198 -6.92 4.74 -18.64
N ASP A 199 -7.27 3.90 -19.61
CA ASP A 199 -8.25 4.23 -20.66
C ASP A 199 -9.67 4.13 -20.11
N ARG A 200 -9.90 3.12 -19.23
CA ARG A 200 -11.18 2.85 -18.60
C ARG A 200 -11.00 2.32 -17.18
N VAL A 201 -11.96 2.65 -16.32
CA VAL A 201 -12.06 2.16 -14.95
C VAL A 201 -13.34 1.34 -14.80
N VAL A 202 -13.21 0.18 -14.19
CA VAL A 202 -14.33 -0.64 -13.72
C VAL A 202 -14.30 -0.66 -12.20
N PHE A 203 -15.40 -0.30 -11.56
CA PHE A 203 -15.52 -0.37 -10.11
C PHE A 203 -16.40 -1.54 -9.72
N LEU A 204 -15.83 -2.45 -8.92
CA LEU A 204 -16.53 -3.60 -8.37
C LEU A 204 -17.03 -3.29 -6.94
N ASP A 205 -18.30 -3.55 -6.72
CA ASP A 205 -18.91 -3.55 -5.41
C ASP A 205 -19.71 -4.84 -5.19
N ASN A 206 -19.44 -5.53 -4.08
CA ASN A 206 -20.13 -6.77 -3.67
C ASN A 206 -20.26 -7.83 -4.79
N GLY A 207 -19.26 -7.95 -5.65
CA GLY A 207 -19.23 -8.92 -6.74
C GLY A 207 -19.95 -8.47 -8.02
N GLU A 208 -20.40 -7.23 -8.12
CA GLU A 208 -21.08 -6.63 -9.28
C GLU A 208 -20.29 -5.44 -9.83
N ILE A 209 -20.46 -5.12 -11.12
CA ILE A 209 -19.91 -3.90 -11.72
C ILE A 209 -20.86 -2.74 -11.41
N ALA A 210 -20.45 -1.89 -10.45
CA ALA A 210 -21.20 -0.69 -10.07
C ALA A 210 -20.93 0.49 -11.01
N PHE A 211 -19.75 0.52 -11.66
CA PHE A 211 -19.37 1.56 -12.62
C PHE A 211 -18.45 0.99 -13.70
N SER A 212 -18.58 1.48 -14.94
CA SER A 212 -17.63 1.27 -16.02
C SER A 212 -17.60 2.49 -16.93
N GLY A 213 -16.45 3.18 -17.03
CA GLY A 213 -16.32 4.40 -17.81
C GLY A 213 -14.91 4.99 -17.79
N LYS A 214 -14.73 6.19 -18.35
CA LYS A 214 -13.44 6.89 -18.36
C LYS A 214 -13.04 7.37 -16.96
N PRO A 215 -11.73 7.55 -16.67
CA PRO A 215 -11.26 8.04 -15.38
C PRO A 215 -11.92 9.35 -14.91
N ALA A 216 -12.15 10.30 -15.82
CA ALA A 216 -12.82 11.56 -15.50
C ALA A 216 -14.32 11.39 -15.11
N GLU A 217 -15.00 10.39 -15.65
CA GLU A 217 -16.36 10.01 -15.29
C GLU A 217 -16.38 9.25 -13.95
N TYR A 218 -15.38 8.37 -13.77
CA TYR A 218 -15.19 7.60 -12.53
C TYR A 218 -15.04 8.51 -11.31
N VAL A 219 -14.16 9.50 -11.35
CA VAL A 219 -13.95 10.38 -10.18
C VAL A 219 -15.19 11.20 -9.83
N LYS A 220 -16.02 11.58 -10.80
CA LYS A 220 -17.31 12.23 -10.55
C LYS A 220 -18.30 11.25 -9.92
N TRP A 221 -18.38 10.05 -10.45
CA TRP A 221 -19.27 9.01 -9.94
C TRP A 221 -18.89 8.62 -8.52
N VAL A 222 -17.62 8.31 -8.26
CA VAL A 222 -17.17 7.82 -6.96
C VAL A 222 -17.22 8.91 -5.89
N GLY A 223 -16.96 10.16 -6.24
CA GLY A 223 -17.09 11.30 -5.30
C GLY A 223 -18.50 11.41 -4.70
N ASN A 224 -19.53 11.09 -5.49
CA ASN A 224 -20.92 11.10 -5.04
C ASN A 224 -21.36 9.81 -4.30
N HIS A 225 -20.56 8.72 -4.35
CA HIS A 225 -20.89 7.43 -3.73
C HIS A 225 -20.01 7.16 -2.50
N ASP A 226 -18.69 7.23 -2.66
CA ASP A 226 -17.71 7.04 -1.57
C ASP A 226 -16.40 7.79 -1.89
N CYS A 227 -16.24 8.98 -1.32
CA CYS A 227 -15.06 9.82 -1.52
C CYS A 227 -13.73 9.19 -1.04
N ASN A 228 -13.78 8.11 -0.27
CA ASN A 228 -12.59 7.38 0.15
C ASN A 228 -11.79 6.77 -1.02
N PHE A 229 -12.41 6.63 -2.20
CA PHE A 229 -11.73 6.17 -3.41
C PHE A 229 -11.21 7.30 -4.30
N LEU A 230 -11.39 8.57 -3.90
CA LEU A 230 -10.79 9.69 -4.60
C LEU A 230 -9.31 9.85 -4.26
N PRO A 231 -8.43 10.09 -5.27
CA PRO A 231 -7.09 10.58 -5.01
C PRO A 231 -7.10 11.88 -4.20
N PRO A 232 -6.09 12.14 -3.34
CA PRO A 232 -6.06 13.36 -2.50
C PRO A 232 -6.25 14.66 -3.28
N VAL A 233 -5.58 14.78 -4.43
CA VAL A 233 -5.71 15.95 -5.32
C VAL A 233 -7.13 16.09 -5.83
N THR A 234 -7.73 15.02 -6.32
CA THR A 234 -9.11 15.02 -6.85
C THR A 234 -10.12 15.32 -5.76
N GLU A 235 -9.92 14.77 -4.56
CA GLU A 235 -10.81 14.99 -3.41
C GLU A 235 -10.84 16.45 -2.97
N LEU A 236 -9.70 17.15 -2.97
CA LEU A 236 -9.69 18.59 -2.68
C LEU A 236 -10.62 19.36 -3.61
N PHE A 237 -10.52 19.15 -4.93
CA PHE A 237 -11.36 19.86 -5.88
C PHE A 237 -12.83 19.40 -5.86
N TRP A 238 -13.08 18.16 -5.48
CA TRP A 238 -14.43 17.69 -5.23
C TRP A 238 -15.07 18.41 -4.02
N ARG A 239 -14.32 18.61 -2.92
CA ARG A 239 -14.77 19.39 -1.75
C ARG A 239 -14.95 20.88 -2.04
N LEU A 240 -14.11 21.44 -2.91
CA LEU A 240 -14.23 22.81 -3.39
C LEU A 240 -15.35 22.99 -4.44
N GLU A 241 -16.13 21.94 -4.71
CA GLU A 241 -17.23 21.94 -5.70
C GLU A 241 -16.79 22.38 -7.12
N ALA A 242 -15.54 22.09 -7.49
CA ALA A 242 -14.98 22.48 -8.77
C ALA A 242 -15.65 21.75 -9.94
N ASN A 243 -15.90 22.46 -11.03
CA ASN A 243 -16.48 21.86 -12.25
C ASN A 243 -15.56 20.80 -12.90
N THR A 244 -14.25 20.94 -12.72
CA THR A 244 -13.24 20.02 -13.25
C THR A 244 -12.50 19.35 -12.11
N LEU A 245 -12.41 18.01 -12.17
CA LEU A 245 -11.71 17.21 -11.18
C LEU A 245 -10.37 16.72 -11.75
N PRO A 246 -9.23 17.24 -11.27
CA PRO A 246 -7.91 16.84 -11.75
C PRO A 246 -7.54 15.44 -11.27
N LEU A 247 -6.84 14.68 -12.12
CA LEU A 247 -6.37 13.33 -11.80
C LEU A 247 -4.88 13.31 -11.38
N THR A 248 -4.16 14.41 -11.57
CA THR A 248 -2.72 14.52 -11.30
C THR A 248 -2.39 15.81 -10.55
N VAL A 249 -1.27 15.78 -9.81
CA VAL A 249 -0.71 16.97 -9.14
C VAL A 249 -0.51 18.13 -10.13
N LYS A 250 -0.04 17.86 -11.36
CA LYS A 250 0.14 18.87 -12.39
C LYS A 250 -1.17 19.56 -12.76
N GLN A 251 -2.22 18.78 -13.07
CA GLN A 251 -3.55 19.33 -13.40
C GLN A 251 -4.15 20.12 -12.23
N GLY A 252 -3.99 19.61 -11.01
CA GLY A 252 -4.44 20.30 -9.81
C GLY A 252 -3.74 21.65 -9.64
N ARG A 253 -2.41 21.69 -9.83
CA ARG A 253 -1.63 22.94 -9.77
C ARG A 253 -2.04 23.96 -10.83
N GLU A 254 -2.30 23.50 -12.05
CA GLU A 254 -2.80 24.35 -13.15
C GLU A 254 -4.17 24.97 -12.77
N LEU A 255 -5.05 24.17 -12.17
CA LEU A 255 -6.38 24.62 -11.76
C LEU A 255 -6.31 25.59 -10.57
N ILE A 256 -5.45 25.35 -9.56
CA ILE A 256 -5.21 26.31 -8.47
C ILE A 256 -4.75 27.65 -9.04
N ASN A 257 -3.73 27.67 -9.90
CA ASN A 257 -3.18 28.91 -10.46
C ASN A 257 -4.20 29.70 -11.29
N SER A 258 -5.08 29.00 -12.02
CA SER A 258 -6.06 29.67 -12.90
C SER A 258 -7.31 30.15 -12.17
N SER A 259 -7.80 29.40 -11.18
CA SER A 259 -9.17 29.54 -10.66
C SER A 259 -9.25 29.89 -9.18
N TYR A 260 -8.15 29.80 -8.43
CA TYR A 260 -8.15 30.04 -6.98
C TYR A 260 -7.08 31.06 -6.55
N ASP A 261 -7.43 31.88 -5.57
CA ASP A 261 -6.45 32.64 -4.78
C ASP A 261 -6.08 31.83 -3.56
N VAL A 262 -4.78 31.82 -3.22
CA VAL A 262 -4.22 31.02 -2.12
C VAL A 262 -3.73 31.96 -1.04
N SER A 263 -4.33 31.89 0.15
CA SER A 263 -3.86 32.65 1.31
C SER A 263 -2.53 32.11 1.80
N LYS A 264 -1.62 33.02 2.24
CA LYS A 264 -0.33 32.67 2.84
C LYS A 264 -0.43 32.57 4.37
N GLU A 265 -1.55 32.13 4.89
CA GLU A 265 -1.67 31.92 6.32
C GLU A 265 -0.61 30.93 6.82
N VAL A 266 0.06 31.33 7.91
CA VAL A 266 1.02 30.45 8.59
C VAL A 266 0.21 29.40 9.36
N LEU A 267 0.12 28.20 8.79
CA LEU A 267 -0.48 27.06 9.46
C LEU A 267 0.38 26.72 10.69
N GLU A 268 -0.22 26.75 11.88
CA GLU A 268 0.47 26.58 13.15
C GLU A 268 1.24 25.25 13.21
N THR A 269 2.49 25.34 13.65
CA THR A 269 3.31 24.18 14.03
C THR A 269 3.00 23.84 15.49
N SER A 270 2.55 22.63 15.77
CA SER A 270 2.48 22.14 17.15
C SER A 270 3.89 22.09 17.72
N ALA A 271 4.13 22.82 18.80
CA ALA A 271 5.43 22.84 19.48
C ALA A 271 5.75 21.44 20.02
N ALA A 272 6.97 20.98 19.78
CA ALA A 272 7.47 19.77 20.39
C ALA A 272 7.41 19.90 21.92
N GLN A 273 6.69 19.00 22.58
CA GLN A 273 6.66 18.98 24.04
C GLN A 273 8.01 18.49 24.56
N ASN A 274 8.73 19.35 25.30
CA ASN A 274 9.93 18.97 26.08
C ASN A 274 9.49 18.15 27.30
N GLY A 275 9.17 16.88 27.10
CA GLY A 275 8.75 15.92 28.10
C GLY A 275 9.87 14.93 28.49
N SER A 276 9.62 14.10 29.51
CA SER A 276 10.51 12.98 29.83
C SER A 276 10.56 11.99 28.66
N LYS A 277 11.73 11.39 28.40
CA LYS A 277 11.96 10.44 27.32
C LYS A 277 11.15 9.14 27.54
N ALA A 278 10.58 8.62 26.47
CA ALA A 278 9.97 7.28 26.43
C ALA A 278 10.90 6.27 25.77
N VAL A 279 11.65 6.70 24.72
CA VAL A 279 12.67 5.88 24.05
C VAL A 279 13.89 6.75 23.78
N ALA A 280 15.08 6.18 23.93
CA ALA A 280 16.34 6.85 23.59
C ALA A 280 17.29 5.90 22.86
N LEU A 281 17.83 6.34 21.74
CA LEU A 281 18.96 5.75 21.02
C LEU A 281 20.15 6.71 21.12
N GLU A 282 21.30 6.24 21.60
CA GLU A 282 22.52 7.05 21.76
C GLU A 282 23.67 6.45 20.98
N LYS A 283 24.02 7.07 19.83
CA LYS A 283 25.13 6.68 18.94
C LYS A 283 25.09 5.18 18.60
N VAL A 284 23.92 4.70 18.17
CA VAL A 284 23.67 3.28 17.90
C VAL A 284 24.26 2.89 16.56
N ASP A 285 25.16 1.89 16.57
CA ASP A 285 25.62 1.16 15.40
C ASP A 285 25.04 -0.25 15.41
N PHE A 286 24.63 -0.74 14.24
CA PHE A 286 24.19 -2.12 14.07
C PHE A 286 24.57 -2.67 12.69
N SER A 287 25.16 -3.88 12.69
CA SER A 287 25.44 -4.64 11.46
C SER A 287 24.87 -6.04 11.60
N PHE A 288 24.35 -6.58 10.50
CA PHE A 288 23.93 -7.97 10.42
C PHE A 288 25.13 -8.91 10.36
N SER A 289 24.90 -10.22 10.51
CA SER A 289 25.93 -11.28 10.49
C SER A 289 26.67 -11.40 9.16
N ASP A 290 26.07 -10.95 8.06
CA ASP A 290 26.68 -10.89 6.72
C ASP A 290 27.61 -9.67 6.53
N GLY A 291 27.74 -8.82 7.55
CA GLY A 291 28.55 -7.61 7.52
C GLY A 291 27.82 -6.37 7.01
N THR A 292 26.56 -6.48 6.58
CA THR A 292 25.75 -5.33 6.13
C THR A 292 25.48 -4.39 7.28
N MET A 293 25.96 -3.13 7.19
CA MET A 293 25.70 -2.10 8.18
C MET A 293 24.30 -1.53 7.96
N ALA A 294 23.43 -1.70 8.96
CA ALA A 294 22.05 -1.22 8.91
C ALA A 294 21.82 0.08 9.67
N LEU A 295 22.59 0.35 10.73
CA LEU A 295 22.57 1.64 11.46
C LEU A 295 23.99 2.11 11.73
N ASN A 296 24.20 3.41 11.52
CA ASN A 296 25.48 4.08 11.67
C ASN A 296 25.33 5.34 12.53
N SER A 297 25.77 5.27 13.77
CA SER A 297 25.77 6.36 14.76
C SER A 297 24.41 7.04 14.96
N VAL A 298 23.32 6.27 14.98
CA VAL A 298 21.96 6.80 15.14
C VAL A 298 21.75 7.31 16.55
N THR A 299 21.37 8.59 16.66
CA THR A 299 20.98 9.22 17.92
C THR A 299 19.57 9.80 17.75
N LEU A 300 18.62 9.32 18.56
CA LEU A 300 17.22 9.70 18.48
C LEU A 300 16.57 9.55 19.85
N ASP A 301 15.75 10.52 20.24
CA ASP A 301 14.90 10.42 21.41
C ASP A 301 13.43 10.67 21.06
N VAL A 302 12.55 9.99 21.78
CA VAL A 302 11.09 10.10 21.68
C VAL A 302 10.54 10.50 23.03
N GLY A 303 9.74 11.57 23.06
CA GLY A 303 9.07 12.06 24.27
C GLY A 303 7.91 11.18 24.69
N LYS A 304 7.54 11.20 25.98
CA LYS A 304 6.29 10.55 26.43
C LYS A 304 5.07 11.24 25.87
N GLY A 305 4.11 10.44 25.35
CA GLY A 305 2.89 10.96 24.72
C GLY A 305 3.11 11.58 23.34
N GLU A 306 4.28 11.37 22.74
CA GLU A 306 4.63 11.83 21.40
C GLU A 306 4.29 10.75 20.36
N THR A 307 3.87 11.19 19.18
CA THR A 307 3.82 10.34 17.98
C THR A 307 4.95 10.73 17.03
N LEU A 308 5.94 9.85 16.87
CA LEU A 308 7.08 10.02 15.97
C LEU A 308 6.95 9.19 14.71
N GLY A 309 7.09 9.82 13.53
CA GLY A 309 7.18 9.14 12.24
C GLY A 309 8.64 8.94 11.81
N ILE A 310 9.01 7.71 11.42
CA ILE A 310 10.31 7.41 10.81
C ILE A 310 10.05 7.09 9.35
N ILE A 311 10.54 7.94 8.45
CA ILE A 311 10.35 7.85 7.01
C ILE A 311 11.69 7.66 6.29
N GLY A 312 11.66 7.17 5.05
CA GLY A 312 12.88 6.93 4.25
C GLY A 312 12.68 5.78 3.27
N ALA A 313 13.62 5.62 2.34
CA ALA A 313 13.61 4.55 1.35
C ALA A 313 13.72 3.15 1.98
N ASN A 314 13.39 2.11 1.20
CA ASN A 314 13.65 0.72 1.63
C ASN A 314 15.16 0.51 1.83
N GLY A 315 15.52 -0.27 2.85
CA GLY A 315 16.92 -0.48 3.23
C GLY A 315 17.55 0.66 4.06
N ALA A 316 16.86 1.78 4.32
CA ALA A 316 17.41 2.90 5.11
C ALA A 316 17.63 2.60 6.61
N GLY A 317 17.29 1.39 7.10
CA GLY A 317 17.48 1.00 8.49
C GLY A 317 16.28 1.21 9.41
N LYS A 318 15.13 1.67 8.90
CA LYS A 318 13.93 2.01 9.69
C LYS A 318 13.43 0.89 10.59
N SER A 319 13.13 -0.28 10.02
CA SER A 319 12.66 -1.46 10.77
C SER A 319 13.73 -1.98 11.74
N THR A 320 15.01 -1.85 11.39
CA THR A 320 16.13 -2.20 12.28
C THR A 320 16.15 -1.29 13.49
N ALA A 321 15.97 0.03 13.31
CA ALA A 321 15.87 0.98 14.41
C ALA A 321 14.69 0.64 15.34
N LEU A 322 13.50 0.35 14.79
CA LEU A 322 12.34 -0.08 15.58
C LEU A 322 12.62 -1.36 16.38
N ARG A 323 13.23 -2.38 15.77
CA ARG A 323 13.58 -3.64 16.46
C ARG A 323 14.58 -3.42 17.58
N ILE A 324 15.51 -2.50 17.42
CA ILE A 324 16.45 -2.11 18.49
C ILE A 324 15.71 -1.36 19.62
N MET A 325 14.80 -0.43 19.29
CA MET A 325 13.93 0.24 20.27
C MET A 325 13.07 -0.75 21.04
N ALA A 326 12.60 -1.81 20.37
CA ALA A 326 11.82 -2.91 20.98
C ALA A 326 12.68 -3.87 21.83
N GLY A 327 14.02 -3.74 21.82
CA GLY A 327 14.92 -4.66 22.50
C GLY A 327 15.05 -6.05 21.83
N LEU A 328 14.52 -6.20 20.60
CA LEU A 328 14.60 -7.44 19.82
C LEU A 328 15.99 -7.63 19.18
N LEU A 329 16.70 -6.54 18.92
CA LEU A 329 18.08 -6.54 18.45
C LEU A 329 18.95 -5.74 19.43
N LYS A 330 20.18 -6.23 19.66
CA LYS A 330 21.16 -5.54 20.49
C LYS A 330 22.09 -4.72 19.60
N PRO A 331 22.30 -3.41 19.88
CA PRO A 331 23.24 -2.61 19.12
C PRO A 331 24.68 -3.14 19.25
N CYS A 332 25.47 -3.03 18.18
CA CYS A 332 26.90 -3.34 18.19
C CYS A 332 27.69 -2.30 18.98
N LYS A 333 27.26 -1.03 18.91
CA LYS A 333 27.77 0.10 19.73
C LYS A 333 26.63 1.03 20.11
N GLY A 334 26.87 1.84 21.11
CA GLY A 334 25.89 2.80 21.64
C GLY A 334 24.95 2.16 22.65
N LYS A 335 23.83 2.85 22.94
CA LYS A 335 22.81 2.41 23.89
C LYS A 335 21.41 2.61 23.28
N ALA A 336 20.50 1.71 23.62
CA ALA A 336 19.08 1.82 23.31
C ALA A 336 18.29 1.52 24.57
N GLU A 337 17.42 2.43 24.98
CA GLU A 337 16.62 2.33 26.21
C GLU A 337 15.16 2.68 25.92
N ALA A 338 14.24 1.89 26.44
CA ALA A 338 12.80 2.16 26.45
C ALA A 338 12.31 2.24 27.90
N TYR A 339 11.62 3.33 28.23
CA TYR A 339 11.20 3.64 29.60
C TYR A 339 9.71 3.30 29.83
N GLY A 340 9.33 2.08 29.49
CA GLY A 340 7.96 1.58 29.65
C GLY A 340 7.73 0.25 28.96
N ALA A 341 6.53 -0.32 29.12
CA ALA A 341 6.14 -1.52 28.42
C ALA A 341 6.00 -1.25 26.91
N VAL A 342 6.71 -2.01 26.11
CA VAL A 342 6.75 -1.86 24.65
C VAL A 342 5.87 -2.90 23.97
N GLY A 343 5.01 -2.46 23.06
CA GLY A 343 4.32 -3.29 22.06
C GLY A 343 4.94 -3.02 20.69
N TYR A 344 5.36 -4.07 19.99
CA TYR A 344 5.94 -3.98 18.65
C TYR A 344 5.06 -4.69 17.65
N LEU A 345 4.68 -4.02 16.58
CA LEU A 345 4.00 -4.59 15.41
C LEU A 345 5.00 -4.67 14.26
N SER A 346 5.28 -5.89 13.79
CA SER A 346 6.15 -6.11 12.61
C SER A 346 5.40 -5.84 11.31
N GLN A 347 6.16 -5.69 10.22
CA GLN A 347 5.63 -5.49 8.88
C GLN A 347 4.79 -6.67 8.38
N GLU A 348 5.06 -7.91 8.87
CA GLU A 348 4.34 -9.13 8.46
C GLU A 348 3.31 -9.52 9.54
N PRO A 349 2.00 -9.37 9.28
CA PRO A 349 0.97 -9.66 10.27
C PRO A 349 0.92 -11.15 10.67
N ASN A 350 1.36 -12.07 9.79
CA ASN A 350 1.34 -13.50 10.07
C ASN A 350 2.27 -13.90 11.22
N ASP A 351 3.22 -13.05 11.61
CA ASP A 351 4.10 -13.25 12.77
C ASP A 351 3.32 -13.31 14.11
N TYR A 352 2.05 -12.89 14.11
CA TYR A 352 1.19 -12.77 15.30
C TYR A 352 -0.02 -13.71 15.27
N LEU A 353 -0.22 -14.51 14.22
CA LEU A 353 -1.46 -15.23 13.98
C LEU A 353 -1.24 -16.74 14.12
N PHE A 354 -1.42 -17.25 15.35
CA PHE A 354 -1.13 -18.64 15.71
C PHE A 354 -2.39 -19.45 16.07
N ASN A 355 -3.46 -18.78 16.55
CA ASN A 355 -4.65 -19.42 17.08
C ASN A 355 -5.73 -19.64 16.01
N ASP A 356 -6.77 -20.44 16.37
CA ASP A 356 -7.82 -20.82 15.42
C ASP A 356 -8.88 -19.73 15.23
N THR A 357 -8.99 -18.78 16.16
CA THR A 357 -9.92 -17.64 16.03
C THR A 357 -9.25 -16.32 16.41
N VAL A 358 -9.78 -15.23 15.88
CA VAL A 358 -9.33 -13.87 16.24
C VAL A 358 -9.45 -13.62 17.74
N TYR A 359 -10.54 -14.05 18.37
CA TYR A 359 -10.73 -13.88 19.81
C TYR A 359 -9.69 -14.64 20.64
N GLU A 360 -9.41 -15.89 20.27
CA GLU A 360 -8.38 -16.70 20.92
C GLU A 360 -6.98 -16.10 20.77
N GLU A 361 -6.69 -15.43 19.66
CA GLU A 361 -5.41 -14.74 19.44
C GLU A 361 -5.17 -13.63 20.47
N LEU A 362 -6.18 -12.78 20.71
CA LEU A 362 -6.11 -11.71 21.69
C LEU A 362 -6.06 -12.27 23.11
N LEU A 363 -6.85 -13.30 23.38
CA LEU A 363 -6.88 -13.98 24.67
C LEU A 363 -5.53 -14.66 24.99
N PHE A 364 -4.90 -15.29 23.99
CA PHE A 364 -3.58 -15.91 24.12
C PHE A 364 -2.52 -14.85 24.50
N THR A 365 -2.55 -13.71 23.84
CA THR A 365 -1.66 -12.59 24.17
C THR A 365 -1.84 -12.13 25.61
N GLN A 366 -3.06 -11.93 26.08
CA GLN A 366 -3.32 -11.53 27.46
C GLN A 366 -2.89 -12.57 28.48
N LYS A 367 -3.11 -13.87 28.21
CA LYS A 367 -2.65 -14.97 29.08
C LYS A 367 -1.14 -14.97 29.29
N ASN A 368 -0.38 -14.60 28.27
CA ASN A 368 1.08 -14.63 28.32
C ASN A 368 1.69 -13.37 28.97
N PHE A 369 1.00 -12.22 28.89
CA PHE A 369 1.59 -10.93 29.30
C PHE A 369 0.91 -10.29 30.50
N GLN A 370 -0.39 -10.55 30.76
CA GLN A 370 -1.14 -9.87 31.83
C GLN A 370 -2.31 -10.73 32.35
N LYS A 371 -3.09 -10.13 33.24
CA LYS A 371 -4.38 -10.65 33.67
C LYS A 371 -5.40 -10.52 32.53
N ILE A 372 -6.19 -11.55 32.31
CA ILE A 372 -7.26 -11.56 31.31
C ILE A 372 -8.25 -10.44 31.59
N ASP A 373 -8.53 -9.67 30.56
CA ASP A 373 -9.46 -8.55 30.55
C ASP A 373 -10.33 -8.66 29.27
N CYS A 374 -11.47 -9.32 29.40
CA CYS A 374 -12.36 -9.57 28.27
C CYS A 374 -13.01 -8.28 27.76
N ASP A 375 -13.27 -7.30 28.65
CA ASP A 375 -13.87 -6.03 28.25
C ASP A 375 -12.93 -5.25 27.31
N LEU A 376 -11.62 -5.28 27.60
CA LEU A 376 -10.62 -4.71 26.70
C LEU A 376 -10.57 -5.41 25.34
N ILE A 377 -10.73 -6.73 25.30
CA ILE A 377 -10.74 -7.45 24.02
C ILE A 377 -11.91 -6.97 23.17
N GLU A 378 -13.11 -6.85 23.76
CA GLU A 378 -14.30 -6.38 23.04
C GLU A 378 -14.12 -4.90 22.59
N GLU A 379 -13.55 -4.03 23.45
CA GLU A 379 -13.22 -2.64 23.06
C GLU A 379 -12.29 -2.61 21.84
N ILE A 380 -11.18 -3.37 21.86
CA ILE A 380 -10.21 -3.42 20.76
C ILE A 380 -10.84 -3.97 19.47
N LEU A 381 -11.66 -5.02 19.56
CA LEU A 381 -12.34 -5.61 18.40
C LEU A 381 -13.31 -4.60 17.75
N GLY A 382 -14.02 -3.82 18.57
CA GLY A 382 -14.91 -2.76 18.11
C GLY A 382 -14.15 -1.59 17.47
N ASP A 383 -13.13 -1.06 18.17
CA ASP A 383 -12.32 0.06 17.71
C ASP A 383 -11.60 -0.21 16.37
N LEU A 384 -11.20 -1.46 16.12
CA LEU A 384 -10.55 -1.88 14.89
C LEU A 384 -11.50 -2.47 13.84
N ASP A 385 -12.82 -2.46 14.09
CA ASP A 385 -13.86 -2.96 13.17
C ASP A 385 -13.61 -4.41 12.71
N ILE A 386 -13.32 -5.28 13.68
CA ILE A 386 -13.08 -6.73 13.48
C ILE A 386 -13.97 -7.61 14.39
N GLU A 387 -14.95 -7.03 15.07
CA GLU A 387 -15.87 -7.75 15.95
C GLU A 387 -16.62 -8.87 15.20
N SER A 388 -17.11 -8.60 13.99
CA SER A 388 -17.79 -9.57 13.14
C SER A 388 -16.93 -10.78 12.76
N LYS A 389 -15.60 -10.66 12.93
CA LYS A 389 -14.60 -11.68 12.59
C LYS A 389 -14.09 -12.45 13.81
N ARG A 390 -14.60 -12.19 15.00
CA ARG A 390 -14.09 -12.75 16.27
C ARG A 390 -13.90 -14.27 16.27
N ASN A 391 -14.79 -15.00 15.58
CA ASN A 391 -14.80 -16.47 15.50
C ASN A 391 -14.21 -17.01 14.19
N VAL A 392 -13.64 -16.15 13.34
CA VAL A 392 -13.04 -16.53 12.06
C VAL A 392 -11.57 -16.87 12.28
N ASN A 393 -11.07 -17.86 11.55
CA ASN A 393 -9.63 -18.16 11.57
C ASN A 393 -8.85 -16.99 10.95
N PRO A 394 -7.83 -16.45 11.65
CA PRO A 394 -7.06 -15.31 11.14
C PRO A 394 -6.44 -15.53 9.77
N ARG A 395 -6.14 -16.79 9.41
CA ARG A 395 -5.56 -17.15 8.10
C ARG A 395 -6.54 -17.01 6.94
N ASP A 396 -7.85 -17.06 7.23
CA ASP A 396 -8.92 -16.91 6.24
C ASP A 396 -9.30 -15.43 5.98
N LEU A 397 -8.71 -14.51 6.75
CA LEU A 397 -8.95 -13.07 6.65
C LEU A 397 -8.20 -12.45 5.46
N SER A 398 -8.72 -11.35 4.95
CA SER A 398 -8.00 -10.49 3.99
C SER A 398 -6.72 -9.90 4.60
N GLY A 399 -5.79 -9.43 3.77
CA GLY A 399 -4.54 -8.82 4.23
C GLY A 399 -4.76 -7.65 5.21
N GLY A 400 -5.71 -6.76 4.92
CA GLY A 400 -6.05 -5.64 5.80
C GLY A 400 -6.73 -6.06 7.10
N GLU A 401 -7.57 -7.12 7.08
CA GLU A 401 -8.14 -7.68 8.30
C GLU A 401 -7.06 -8.34 9.17
N ARG A 402 -6.14 -9.11 8.58
CA ARG A 402 -5.00 -9.68 9.30
C ARG A 402 -4.13 -8.61 9.96
N GLN A 403 -3.86 -7.50 9.26
CA GLN A 403 -3.11 -6.37 9.82
C GLN A 403 -3.80 -5.78 11.06
N ARG A 404 -5.13 -5.65 11.03
CA ARG A 404 -5.91 -5.17 12.17
C ARG A 404 -5.91 -6.16 13.33
N VAL A 405 -5.98 -7.46 13.07
CA VAL A 405 -5.87 -8.50 14.11
C VAL A 405 -4.48 -8.51 14.75
N ALA A 406 -3.40 -8.39 13.96
CA ALA A 406 -2.04 -8.29 14.48
C ALA A 406 -1.86 -7.04 15.38
N LEU A 407 -2.40 -5.89 14.95
CA LEU A 407 -2.42 -4.68 15.78
C LEU A 407 -3.26 -4.90 17.07
N ALA A 408 -4.43 -5.51 16.96
CA ALA A 408 -5.27 -5.86 18.10
C ALA A 408 -4.53 -6.73 19.14
N SER A 409 -3.77 -7.73 18.66
CA SER A 409 -2.94 -8.59 19.50
C SER A 409 -1.88 -7.78 20.26
N VAL A 410 -1.19 -6.84 19.59
CA VAL A 410 -0.22 -5.95 20.26
C VAL A 410 -0.90 -5.03 21.29
N LEU A 411 -2.07 -4.48 20.99
CA LEU A 411 -2.82 -3.61 21.90
C LEU A 411 -3.36 -4.34 23.13
N ALA A 412 -3.67 -5.62 22.99
CA ALA A 412 -4.13 -6.47 24.10
C ALA A 412 -3.11 -6.59 25.25
N MET A 413 -1.81 -6.30 24.98
CA MET A 413 -0.75 -6.22 26.01
C MET A 413 -0.79 -4.94 26.85
N LYS A 414 -1.65 -3.95 26.53
CA LYS A 414 -1.71 -2.62 27.17
C LYS A 414 -0.36 -1.87 27.19
N PRO A 415 0.39 -1.80 26.08
CA PRO A 415 1.71 -1.19 26.08
C PRO A 415 1.63 0.30 26.40
N GLN A 416 2.72 0.87 26.96
CA GLN A 416 2.91 2.31 27.13
C GLN A 416 3.51 2.94 25.88
N ILE A 417 4.33 2.17 25.18
CA ILE A 417 5.05 2.55 23.96
C ILE A 417 4.63 1.59 22.85
N LEU A 418 4.09 2.15 21.77
CA LEU A 418 3.71 1.41 20.55
C LEU A 418 4.76 1.66 19.48
N LEU A 419 5.37 0.60 18.98
CA LEU A 419 6.30 0.61 17.85
C LEU A 419 5.65 -0.10 16.67
N LEU A 420 5.32 0.63 15.62
CA LEU A 420 4.51 0.14 14.50
C LEU A 420 5.32 0.17 13.18
N ASP A 421 5.56 -1.00 12.60
CA ASP A 421 6.28 -1.13 11.32
C ASP A 421 5.26 -1.32 10.18
N GLU A 422 5.11 -0.30 9.32
CA GLU A 422 4.18 -0.25 8.19
C GLU A 422 2.71 -0.58 8.55
N PRO A 423 2.11 0.08 9.57
CA PRO A 423 0.78 -0.27 10.07
C PRO A 423 -0.34 -0.01 9.04
N THR A 424 -0.08 0.78 7.99
CA THR A 424 -1.05 1.14 6.94
C THR A 424 -1.02 0.20 5.73
N ARG A 425 -0.12 -0.80 5.73
CA ARG A 425 0.06 -1.71 4.60
C ARG A 425 -1.23 -2.51 4.35
N GLY A 426 -1.69 -2.52 3.10
CA GLY A 426 -2.90 -3.25 2.70
C GLY A 426 -4.23 -2.64 3.20
N LEU A 427 -4.19 -1.46 3.85
CA LEU A 427 -5.40 -0.75 4.26
C LEU A 427 -5.85 0.23 3.18
N ASN A 428 -7.16 0.29 2.94
CA ASN A 428 -7.76 1.35 2.14
C ASN A 428 -7.81 2.68 2.92
N LYS A 429 -8.12 3.77 2.22
CA LYS A 429 -8.13 5.13 2.80
C LYS A 429 -9.08 5.25 3.99
N GLY A 430 -10.29 4.69 3.93
CA GLY A 430 -11.25 4.74 5.03
C GLY A 430 -10.71 4.08 6.31
N TYR A 431 -10.07 2.91 6.18
CA TYR A 431 -9.43 2.25 7.32
C TYR A 431 -8.17 2.98 7.82
N LYS A 432 -7.40 3.61 6.94
CA LYS A 432 -6.26 4.47 7.37
C LYS A 432 -6.74 5.64 8.22
N MET A 433 -7.83 6.31 7.83
CA MET A 433 -8.39 7.42 8.60
C MET A 433 -8.89 6.96 9.98
N ARG A 434 -9.61 5.83 10.06
CA ARG A 434 -10.01 5.24 11.35
C ARG A 434 -8.80 4.88 12.21
N LEU A 435 -7.77 4.29 11.62
CA LEU A 435 -6.52 3.99 12.33
C LEU A 435 -5.85 5.28 12.84
N ALA A 436 -5.84 6.35 12.04
CA ALA A 436 -5.30 7.64 12.45
C ALA A 436 -6.07 8.22 13.66
N GLU A 437 -7.40 8.18 13.63
CA GLU A 437 -8.26 8.60 14.75
C GLU A 437 -7.98 7.75 16.00
N TYR A 438 -7.86 6.45 15.83
CA TYR A 438 -7.57 5.54 16.93
C TYR A 438 -6.18 5.81 17.55
N LEU A 439 -5.14 5.99 16.74
CA LEU A 439 -3.79 6.33 17.24
C LEU A 439 -3.78 7.68 17.95
N ARG A 440 -4.53 8.69 17.47
CA ARG A 440 -4.70 9.97 18.18
C ARG A 440 -5.36 9.76 19.55
N SER A 441 -6.42 8.96 19.64
CA SER A 441 -7.07 8.66 20.93
C SER A 441 -6.13 7.96 21.91
N LEU A 442 -5.27 7.05 21.43
CA LEU A 442 -4.24 6.42 22.25
C LEU A 442 -3.20 7.44 22.75
N LYS A 443 -2.78 8.37 21.89
CA LYS A 443 -1.90 9.46 22.28
C LYS A 443 -2.53 10.36 23.35
N GLU A 444 -3.79 10.73 23.21
CA GLU A 444 -4.54 11.52 24.21
C GLU A 444 -4.64 10.77 25.56
N LYS A 445 -4.70 9.43 25.53
CA LYS A 445 -4.59 8.54 26.71
C LYS A 445 -3.12 8.44 27.24
N GLY A 446 -2.18 9.24 26.72
CA GLY A 446 -0.78 9.32 27.17
C GLY A 446 0.14 8.22 26.62
N LYS A 447 -0.27 7.47 25.58
CA LYS A 447 0.58 6.49 24.92
C LYS A 447 1.62 7.18 24.03
N THR A 448 2.83 6.63 23.96
CA THR A 448 3.88 7.05 23.04
C THR A 448 3.84 6.14 21.82
N ILE A 449 3.94 6.73 20.62
CA ILE A 449 3.82 5.97 19.37
C ILE A 449 5.03 6.29 18.49
N VAL A 450 5.69 5.26 17.99
CA VAL A 450 6.72 5.39 16.95
C VAL A 450 6.25 4.56 15.77
N LEU A 451 6.09 5.17 14.62
CA LEU A 451 5.68 4.46 13.43
C LEU A 451 6.71 4.62 12.30
N VAL A 452 6.97 3.52 11.61
CA VAL A 452 7.69 3.48 10.35
C VAL A 452 6.66 3.35 9.24
N THR A 453 6.69 4.23 8.26
CA THR A 453 5.83 4.13 7.08
C THR A 453 6.38 4.94 5.91
N HIS A 454 5.95 4.59 4.70
CA HIS A 454 6.17 5.36 3.48
C HIS A 454 4.91 6.16 3.05
N ASP A 455 3.86 6.15 3.86
CA ASP A 455 2.59 6.84 3.61
C ASP A 455 2.65 8.26 4.21
N MET A 456 3.03 9.24 3.37
CA MET A 456 3.22 10.64 3.81
C MET A 456 1.91 11.30 4.25
N GLU A 457 0.79 10.96 3.63
CA GLU A 457 -0.54 11.41 4.02
C GLU A 457 -0.86 10.93 5.45
N PHE A 458 -0.57 9.67 5.75
CA PHE A 458 -0.77 9.11 7.09
C PHE A 458 0.18 9.74 8.12
N VAL A 459 1.45 9.96 7.77
CA VAL A 459 2.42 10.69 8.64
C VAL A 459 1.92 12.09 8.96
N ALA A 460 1.44 12.83 7.94
CA ALA A 460 0.89 14.17 8.13
C ALA A 460 -0.33 14.17 9.07
N GLU A 461 -1.14 13.08 9.07
CA GLU A 461 -2.32 12.96 9.90
C GLU A 461 -2.02 12.66 11.38
N VAL A 462 -1.01 11.85 11.68
CA VAL A 462 -0.83 11.29 13.04
C VAL A 462 0.42 11.73 13.76
N CYS A 463 1.49 12.15 13.05
CA CYS A 463 2.79 12.41 13.67
C CYS A 463 2.97 13.86 14.09
N ASP A 464 3.52 14.06 15.28
CA ASP A 464 3.94 15.37 15.76
C ASP A 464 5.29 15.75 15.17
N ARG A 465 6.21 14.80 15.21
CA ARG A 465 7.59 14.94 14.74
C ARG A 465 7.91 13.81 13.77
N SER A 466 8.78 14.08 12.81
CA SER A 466 9.21 13.10 11.82
C SER A 466 10.73 13.11 11.67
N VAL A 467 11.25 11.95 11.26
CA VAL A 467 12.67 11.70 11.04
C VAL A 467 12.82 11.08 9.64
N ILE A 468 13.72 11.64 8.82
CA ILE A 468 14.14 11.03 7.58
C ILE A 468 15.40 10.21 7.83
N MET A 469 15.31 8.91 7.55
CA MET A 469 16.47 8.01 7.55
C MET A 469 16.97 7.75 6.12
N PHE A 470 18.29 7.77 5.97
CA PHE A 470 18.98 7.45 4.75
C PHE A 470 20.29 6.73 5.06
N ASP A 471 20.56 5.61 4.40
CA ASP A 471 21.78 4.79 4.54
C ASP A 471 22.20 4.54 6.01
N GLY A 472 21.23 4.12 6.82
CA GLY A 472 21.43 3.80 8.23
C GLY A 472 21.66 5.01 9.15
N GLN A 473 21.48 6.24 8.67
CA GLN A 473 21.68 7.48 9.42
C GLN A 473 20.41 8.34 9.47
N ILE A 474 20.34 9.23 10.44
CA ILE A 474 19.32 10.29 10.47
C ILE A 474 19.80 11.44 9.59
N ALA A 475 19.13 11.63 8.45
CA ALA A 475 19.42 12.73 7.54
C ALA A 475 18.78 14.05 8.00
N GLN A 476 17.56 13.99 8.53
CA GLN A 476 16.83 15.17 9.02
C GLN A 476 15.83 14.75 10.11
N TYR A 477 15.57 15.65 11.06
CA TYR A 477 14.51 15.49 12.06
C TYR A 477 13.92 16.86 12.41
N GLY A 478 12.65 16.88 12.79
CA GLY A 478 11.94 18.11 13.14
C GLY A 478 10.45 17.88 13.34
N SER A 479 9.67 18.94 13.43
CA SER A 479 8.21 18.82 13.37
C SER A 479 7.80 18.18 12.05
N THR A 480 6.71 17.40 12.04
CA THR A 480 6.23 16.75 10.81
C THR A 480 6.00 17.78 9.70
N ARG A 481 5.51 18.97 10.04
CA ARG A 481 5.32 20.06 9.09
C ARG A 481 6.63 20.51 8.46
N GLU A 482 7.68 20.76 9.25
CA GLU A 482 9.00 21.16 8.72
C GLU A 482 9.60 20.10 7.79
N ILE A 483 9.46 18.82 8.16
CA ILE A 483 10.01 17.70 7.39
C ILE A 483 9.28 17.48 6.08
N LEU A 484 7.95 17.57 6.08
CA LEU A 484 7.14 17.29 4.90
C LEU A 484 6.91 18.51 3.99
N SER A 485 7.08 19.74 4.52
CA SER A 485 6.87 20.95 3.70
C SER A 485 8.02 21.19 2.73
N GLY A 486 7.68 21.43 1.46
CA GLY A 486 8.64 21.75 0.41
C GLY A 486 9.53 20.61 -0.04
N GLY A 487 9.32 19.39 0.45
CA GLY A 487 10.00 18.18 -0.02
C GLY A 487 9.61 17.82 -1.46
N LEU A 488 10.55 17.28 -2.24
CA LEU A 488 10.26 16.76 -3.58
C LEU A 488 9.69 15.34 -3.51
N HIS A 489 10.20 14.52 -2.60
CA HIS A 489 9.86 13.09 -2.50
C HIS A 489 9.10 12.77 -1.20
N PHE A 490 9.64 13.14 -0.04
CA PHE A 490 9.01 12.91 1.25
C PHE A 490 8.05 14.05 1.59
N THR A 491 6.89 14.07 0.95
CA THR A 491 5.84 15.05 1.16
C THR A 491 4.50 14.53 0.64
N THR A 492 3.38 15.16 1.02
CA THR A 492 2.04 14.79 0.56
C THR A 492 1.79 15.30 -0.87
N ASP A 493 0.86 14.69 -1.60
CA ASP A 493 0.46 15.15 -2.93
C ASP A 493 -0.17 16.54 -2.88
N ILE A 494 -0.87 16.86 -1.81
CA ILE A 494 -1.40 18.21 -1.55
C ILE A 494 -0.26 19.22 -1.46
N ASN A 495 0.78 18.94 -0.67
CA ASN A 495 1.91 19.86 -0.54
C ASN A 495 2.67 20.05 -1.87
N ARG A 496 2.86 18.97 -2.64
CA ARG A 496 3.45 19.06 -3.99
C ARG A 496 2.66 19.98 -4.92
N MET A 497 1.34 19.93 -4.85
CA MET A 497 0.46 20.77 -5.66
C MET A 497 0.61 22.25 -5.32
N PHE A 498 0.76 22.60 -4.03
CA PHE A 498 0.90 23.98 -3.54
C PHE A 498 2.36 24.47 -3.50
N HIS A 499 3.31 23.68 -3.98
CA HIS A 499 4.75 24.04 -3.89
C HIS A 499 5.05 25.44 -4.46
N GLY A 500 5.66 26.30 -3.63
CA GLY A 500 5.98 27.70 -3.96
C GLY A 500 4.82 28.70 -3.73
N MET A 501 3.64 28.26 -3.32
CA MET A 501 2.47 29.11 -3.01
C MET A 501 2.19 29.13 -1.50
N ALA A 502 1.96 27.95 -0.94
CA ALA A 502 1.68 27.70 0.48
C ALA A 502 2.21 26.31 0.85
N SER A 503 2.07 25.89 2.10
CA SER A 503 2.57 24.59 2.57
C SER A 503 1.50 23.76 3.30
N PRO A 504 0.29 23.58 2.76
CA PRO A 504 -0.68 22.68 3.35
C PRO A 504 -0.19 21.23 3.20
N LEU A 505 -0.38 20.42 4.22
CA LEU A 505 -0.06 18.98 4.20
C LEU A 505 -1.31 18.13 4.01
N LYS A 506 -2.47 18.63 4.43
CA LYS A 506 -3.74 17.92 4.47
C LYS A 506 -4.77 18.59 3.57
N ILE A 507 -5.76 17.81 3.13
CA ILE A 507 -6.86 18.32 2.29
C ILE A 507 -7.63 19.45 3.02
N GLY A 508 -7.97 19.27 4.30
CA GLY A 508 -8.70 20.30 5.06
C GLY A 508 -7.92 21.60 5.23
N GLU A 509 -6.58 21.54 5.34
CA GLU A 509 -5.74 22.74 5.36
C GLU A 509 -5.77 23.45 4.00
N ALA A 510 -5.68 22.69 2.92
CA ALA A 510 -5.72 23.23 1.56
C ALA A 510 -7.08 23.84 1.23
N GLU A 511 -8.18 23.23 1.69
CA GLU A 511 -9.53 23.73 1.56
C GLU A 511 -9.69 25.11 2.23
N CYS A 512 -9.16 25.28 3.45
CA CYS A 512 -9.24 26.54 4.19
C CYS A 512 -8.48 27.71 3.54
N ILE A 513 -7.40 27.46 2.80
CA ILE A 513 -6.56 28.50 2.19
C ILE A 513 -6.92 28.84 0.74
N CYS A 514 -7.84 28.09 0.12
CA CYS A 514 -8.27 28.29 -1.25
C CYS A 514 -9.57 29.11 -1.31
N THR A 515 -9.56 30.23 -2.05
CA THR A 515 -10.76 31.01 -2.35
C THR A 515 -10.93 31.09 -3.87
N GLU A 516 -12.12 30.83 -4.38
CA GLU A 516 -12.40 30.88 -5.83
C GLU A 516 -12.29 32.33 -6.34
N LYS A 517 -11.48 32.54 -7.38
CA LYS A 517 -11.33 33.87 -7.99
C LYS A 517 -12.64 34.38 -8.52
N GLY A 518 -13.05 35.58 -8.08
CA GLY A 518 -14.26 36.25 -8.54
C GLY A 518 -15.54 35.92 -7.75
N ARG A 519 -15.47 35.17 -6.66
CA ARG A 519 -16.59 35.04 -5.71
C ARG A 519 -16.70 36.24 -4.75
N ASP A 520 -15.68 37.09 -4.64
CA ASP A 520 -15.74 38.37 -3.92
C ASP A 520 -16.24 39.48 -4.86
N GLY A 521 -17.51 39.48 -5.14
CA GLY A 521 -18.24 40.62 -5.71
C GLY A 521 -19.31 41.05 -4.70
N PRO A 522 -19.61 42.37 -4.56
CA PRO A 522 -20.22 42.99 -3.42
C PRO A 522 -21.61 42.48 -3.06
#